data_924d797d84386a9f11a7d819183b8082
#
_entry.id   924d797d84386a9f11a7d819183b8082
#
_cell.length_a   1.000
_cell.length_b   1.000
_cell.length_c   1.000
_cell.angle_alpha   90.00
_cell.angle_beta   90.00
_cell.angle_gamma   90.00
#
_symmetry.space_group_name_H-M   'P 1'
#
loop_
_entity.id
_entity.type
_entity.pdbx_description
1 polymer ?
#
loop_
_entity_poly.entity_id
_entity_poly.type
_entity_poly.pdbx_seq_one_letter_code
_entity_poly.pdbx_strand_id
1 'polypeptide(L)'
;MKKFLPIAMAAVMSMSAVAVSAVSANAVEPLNTPVQYAQVARASLATPKISKAESVYGGVKLTWNKVNGAAKYRVYYKGRKGWTRMVDTTSTSYIDKDVSSGRNYTYTVRCISADGKSFTSGYDSKGTTVKYIATPEISKLENVNGGVKISWGKVSGATKYRVYYKGSKGWTRMVDTTSTSYIDKDVSSGRNYTYTVRCITSDAKKFTSGYNPTGKSVKYVATPKISKLEVTYDGVKLTWNKVAGAEKYRVYYKDRNGWTKLADTTGTTMLDMNVVSKEFDSSVDDIYYTVRCISKDAKSFTSGYDSKGTPIGDHQDCPEIYSIGAVNNGVEMHWTGDAPKFRVYIKENGSWKRIAETYDNYYVHKGAKSGSNTYTVRGVSKDGKKFTTMFNPTGVTYRYKTSDKTRDAYINYMMNHQSEWMPSLGSDHNLSGVMFLDFDFDGVPELVAQKADSKEYGFHSVVYKFVDGKLKKVGNVND
;
A
#
# COMPACT_ATOMS: atom_id res chain seq x y z
N MET A 1 39.28 18.00 15.59
CA MET A 1 40.65 18.17 16.08
C MET A 1 40.96 17.11 17.13
N LYS A 2 41.63 16.02 16.76
CA LYS A 2 42.29 15.12 17.70
C LYS A 2 43.64 14.76 17.09
N LYS A 3 44.67 15.22 17.75
CA LYS A 3 46.10 15.04 17.40
C LYS A 3 46.47 13.59 17.74
N PHE A 4 47.10 12.89 16.81
CA PHE A 4 47.81 11.64 17.07
C PHE A 4 49.31 11.95 17.17
N LEU A 5 49.89 11.55 18.28
CA LEU A 5 51.34 11.53 18.52
C LEU A 5 51.96 10.30 17.81
N PRO A 6 53.16 10.39 17.26
CA PRO A 6 53.86 9.24 16.76
C PRO A 6 54.66 8.55 17.90
N ILE A 7 54.51 7.24 18.01
CA ILE A 7 55.33 6.40 18.90
C ILE A 7 56.56 5.98 18.10
N ALA A 8 57.71 6.41 18.54
CA ALA A 8 59.01 5.96 18.02
C ALA A 8 59.34 4.60 18.68
N MET A 9 59.52 3.55 17.88
CA MET A 9 60.07 2.27 18.31
C MET A 9 61.53 2.21 17.89
N ALA A 10 62.46 2.19 18.85
CA ALA A 10 63.88 1.98 18.70
C ALA A 10 64.14 0.49 18.40
N ALA A 11 64.78 0.20 17.27
CA ALA A 11 65.25 -1.14 16.94
C ALA A 11 66.66 -1.33 17.56
N VAL A 12 66.78 -2.29 18.46
CA VAL A 12 68.05 -2.75 19.00
C VAL A 12 68.71 -3.68 17.99
N MET A 13 69.86 -3.27 17.47
CA MET A 13 70.75 -4.16 16.69
C MET A 13 71.59 -4.99 17.63
N SER A 14 71.43 -6.30 17.61
CA SER A 14 72.36 -7.24 18.21
C SER A 14 73.48 -7.58 17.19
N MET A 15 74.67 -7.10 17.42
CA MET A 15 75.88 -7.56 16.74
C MET A 15 76.36 -8.87 17.39
N SER A 16 76.37 -9.94 16.62
CA SER A 16 77.14 -11.16 16.99
C SER A 16 78.57 -11.06 16.48
N ALA A 17 79.52 -10.95 17.38
CA ALA A 17 80.92 -10.98 17.14
C ALA A 17 81.37 -12.44 16.80
N VAL A 18 82.00 -12.60 15.66
CA VAL A 18 82.73 -13.85 15.32
C VAL A 18 84.19 -13.66 15.68
N ALA A 19 84.66 -14.49 16.56
CA ALA A 19 86.06 -14.52 16.96
C ALA A 19 86.96 -15.01 15.80
N VAL A 20 87.94 -14.20 15.45
CA VAL A 20 89.02 -14.60 14.53
C VAL A 20 90.21 -15.02 15.34
N SER A 21 90.60 -16.29 15.28
CA SER A 21 91.90 -16.81 15.78
C SER A 21 93.03 -16.35 14.91
N ALA A 22 94.05 -15.77 15.55
CA ALA A 22 95.27 -15.33 14.95
C ALA A 22 96.13 -16.54 14.45
N VAL A 23 96.57 -16.52 13.23
CA VAL A 23 97.67 -17.34 12.72
C VAL A 23 98.75 -16.40 12.26
N SER A 24 99.96 -16.67 12.74
CA SER A 24 101.22 -15.93 12.62
C SER A 24 101.62 -15.59 11.22
N ALA A 25 102.36 -14.46 11.09
CA ALA A 25 102.88 -13.83 9.91
C ALA A 25 104.02 -14.69 9.27
N ASN A 26 103.97 -14.87 7.96
CA ASN A 26 105.14 -14.97 7.11
C ASN A 26 104.97 -14.04 5.91
N ALA A 27 106.01 -13.23 5.68
CA ALA A 27 106.03 -12.22 4.65
C ALA A 27 105.95 -12.81 3.24
N VAL A 28 104.99 -12.29 2.44
CA VAL A 28 104.95 -12.46 0.98
C VAL A 28 104.57 -11.15 0.35
N GLU A 29 105.22 -10.78 -0.73
CA GLU A 29 105.16 -9.52 -1.49
C GLU A 29 103.78 -9.06 -1.92
N PRO A 30 103.58 -7.73 -2.19
CA PRO A 30 102.31 -7.23 -2.64
C PRO A 30 101.93 -7.60 -4.07
N LEU A 31 101.07 -8.56 -4.29
CA LEU A 31 100.39 -8.77 -5.56
C LEU A 31 99.23 -7.75 -5.66
N ASN A 32 99.59 -6.73 -6.48
CA ASN A 32 98.62 -5.68 -6.86
C ASN A 32 97.67 -6.27 -7.94
N THR A 33 96.71 -7.08 -7.58
CA THR A 33 95.61 -7.57 -8.46
C THR A 33 94.33 -6.84 -8.00
N PRO A 34 93.68 -6.12 -8.86
CA PRO A 34 92.36 -5.47 -8.49
C PRO A 34 91.38 -6.65 -8.26
N VAL A 35 90.91 -6.71 -7.02
CA VAL A 35 89.78 -7.59 -6.69
C VAL A 35 88.59 -7.13 -7.50
N GLN A 36 88.32 -7.71 -8.65
CA GLN A 36 87.06 -7.55 -9.33
C GLN A 36 85.97 -8.17 -8.45
N TYR A 37 85.24 -7.30 -7.77
CA TYR A 37 83.97 -7.75 -7.21
C TYR A 37 83.09 -8.19 -8.37
N ALA A 38 83.00 -9.44 -8.61
CA ALA A 38 82.00 -10.00 -9.52
C ALA A 38 80.68 -9.66 -8.93
N GLN A 39 80.03 -8.69 -9.55
CA GLN A 39 78.61 -8.45 -9.31
C GLN A 39 77.91 -9.73 -9.74
N VAL A 40 77.58 -10.58 -8.76
CA VAL A 40 76.69 -11.73 -9.02
C VAL A 40 75.39 -11.12 -9.56
N ALA A 41 75.22 -11.17 -10.86
CA ALA A 41 73.98 -10.81 -11.50
C ALA A 41 72.89 -11.66 -10.88
N ARG A 42 72.13 -11.06 -9.91
CA ARG A 42 70.96 -11.74 -9.35
C ARG A 42 70.04 -12.11 -10.51
N ALA A 43 69.87 -13.42 -10.72
CA ALA A 43 68.98 -13.92 -11.76
C ALA A 43 67.63 -13.24 -11.65
N SER A 44 67.25 -12.58 -12.73
CA SER A 44 65.95 -11.90 -12.77
C SER A 44 64.84 -12.96 -12.65
N LEU A 45 63.97 -12.78 -11.67
CA LEU A 45 62.79 -13.65 -11.50
C LEU A 45 61.86 -13.57 -12.72
N ALA A 46 61.09 -14.62 -12.94
CA ALA A 46 60.06 -14.60 -13.98
C ALA A 46 59.10 -13.43 -13.83
N THR A 47 58.71 -12.84 -14.95
CA THR A 47 57.72 -11.75 -14.95
C THR A 47 56.37 -12.27 -14.53
N PRO A 48 55.71 -11.67 -13.47
CA PRO A 48 54.35 -12.03 -13.09
C PRO A 48 53.38 -11.74 -14.24
N LYS A 49 52.48 -12.67 -14.52
CA LYS A 49 51.40 -12.47 -15.50
C LYS A 49 50.05 -12.43 -14.79
N ILE A 50 49.28 -11.36 -15.05
CA ILE A 50 47.89 -11.27 -14.58
C ILE A 50 47.11 -12.36 -15.35
N SER A 51 46.69 -13.38 -14.64
CA SER A 51 45.87 -14.49 -15.17
C SER A 51 44.42 -14.15 -15.29
N LYS A 52 43.94 -13.23 -14.43
CA LYS A 52 42.55 -12.75 -14.41
C LYS A 52 42.44 -11.33 -13.93
N ALA A 53 41.63 -10.54 -14.65
CA ALA A 53 41.18 -9.24 -14.25
C ALA A 53 39.65 -9.19 -14.46
N GLU A 54 38.88 -8.97 -13.38
CA GLU A 54 37.42 -9.06 -13.42
C GLU A 54 36.74 -8.01 -12.53
N SER A 55 35.57 -7.57 -12.96
CA SER A 55 34.72 -6.76 -12.11
C SER A 55 34.13 -7.60 -10.97
N VAL A 56 34.38 -7.20 -9.74
CA VAL A 56 33.82 -7.81 -8.52
C VAL A 56 32.99 -6.80 -7.75
N TYR A 57 32.36 -7.23 -6.67
CA TYR A 57 31.71 -6.29 -5.76
C TYR A 57 32.76 -5.32 -5.16
N GLY A 58 32.55 -4.03 -5.41
CA GLY A 58 33.41 -2.97 -4.89
C GLY A 58 34.70 -2.70 -5.64
N GLY A 59 34.93 -3.26 -6.87
CA GLY A 59 36.13 -2.94 -7.62
C GLY A 59 36.51 -3.91 -8.73
N VAL A 60 37.78 -3.80 -9.17
CA VAL A 60 38.43 -4.74 -10.11
C VAL A 60 39.34 -5.64 -9.33
N LYS A 61 39.07 -6.94 -9.37
CA LYS A 61 39.99 -7.97 -8.82
C LYS A 61 41.01 -8.40 -9.86
N LEU A 62 42.27 -8.28 -9.52
CA LEU A 62 43.40 -8.80 -10.24
C LEU A 62 43.88 -10.08 -9.56
N THR A 63 44.25 -11.08 -10.36
CA THR A 63 44.86 -12.32 -9.88
C THR A 63 46.04 -12.64 -10.83
N TRP A 64 47.18 -13.00 -10.29
CA TRP A 64 48.36 -13.37 -11.06
C TRP A 64 49.03 -14.64 -10.51
N ASN A 65 49.87 -15.22 -11.31
CA ASN A 65 50.58 -16.46 -10.94
C ASN A 65 51.65 -16.15 -9.90
N LYS A 66 51.78 -17.05 -8.92
CA LYS A 66 52.89 -17.01 -7.96
C LYS A 66 54.20 -17.17 -8.72
N VAL A 67 55.18 -16.32 -8.43
CA VAL A 67 56.53 -16.42 -8.96
C VAL A 67 57.44 -16.96 -7.86
N ASN A 68 58.12 -18.07 -8.14
CA ASN A 68 59.07 -18.68 -7.20
C ASN A 68 60.22 -17.71 -6.87
N GLY A 69 60.54 -17.55 -5.59
CA GLY A 69 61.54 -16.62 -5.12
C GLY A 69 61.11 -15.17 -5.00
N ALA A 70 59.88 -14.84 -5.39
CA ALA A 70 59.35 -13.49 -5.22
C ALA A 70 59.03 -13.23 -3.74
N ALA A 71 59.65 -12.16 -3.18
CA ALA A 71 59.40 -11.73 -1.82
C ALA A 71 58.06 -10.91 -1.72
N LYS A 72 57.86 -10.02 -2.66
CA LYS A 72 56.64 -9.17 -2.78
C LYS A 72 56.35 -8.87 -4.24
N TYR A 73 55.14 -8.38 -4.50
CA TYR A 73 54.67 -7.88 -5.76
C TYR A 73 54.29 -6.41 -5.65
N ARG A 74 54.54 -5.62 -6.69
CA ARG A 74 54.05 -4.28 -6.85
C ARG A 74 53.08 -4.19 -8.02
N VAL A 75 51.89 -3.72 -7.73
CA VAL A 75 50.82 -3.57 -8.72
C VAL A 75 50.83 -2.15 -9.25
N TYR A 76 50.60 -2.02 -10.54
CA TYR A 76 50.51 -0.74 -11.24
C TYR A 76 49.24 -0.70 -12.07
N TYR A 77 48.68 0.54 -12.22
CA TYR A 77 47.72 0.82 -13.28
C TYR A 77 48.30 1.79 -14.30
N LYS A 78 47.80 1.74 -15.56
CA LYS A 78 48.23 2.63 -16.63
C LYS A 78 47.42 3.88 -16.63
N GLY A 79 47.99 4.96 -16.11
CA GLY A 79 47.42 6.32 -16.15
C GLY A 79 47.83 7.06 -17.41
N ARG A 80 47.42 8.35 -17.54
CA ARG A 80 47.76 9.19 -18.69
C ARG A 80 49.25 9.44 -18.82
N LYS A 81 49.99 9.51 -17.71
CA LYS A 81 51.43 9.77 -17.64
C LYS A 81 52.28 8.47 -17.59
N GLY A 82 51.66 7.30 -17.85
CA GLY A 82 52.34 6.00 -17.77
C GLY A 82 51.89 5.14 -16.57
N TRP A 83 52.76 4.24 -16.16
CA TRP A 83 52.47 3.29 -15.09
C TRP A 83 52.58 3.96 -13.72
N THR A 84 51.48 3.94 -12.97
CA THR A 84 51.36 4.48 -11.60
C THR A 84 51.33 3.36 -10.59
N ARG A 85 52.16 3.40 -9.56
CA ARG A 85 52.15 2.44 -8.45
C ARG A 85 50.86 2.54 -7.68
N MET A 86 50.31 1.37 -7.33
CA MET A 86 49.11 1.24 -6.49
C MET A 86 49.45 0.68 -5.13
N VAL A 87 49.97 -0.53 -5.07
CA VAL A 87 50.20 -1.25 -3.83
C VAL A 87 51.38 -2.20 -3.92
N ASP A 88 52.06 -2.43 -2.80
CA ASP A 88 52.98 -3.54 -2.59
C ASP A 88 52.31 -4.59 -1.74
N THR A 89 52.36 -5.86 -2.15
CA THR A 89 51.69 -6.97 -1.48
C THR A 89 52.48 -8.29 -1.58
N THR A 90 52.30 -9.16 -0.60
CA THR A 90 52.76 -10.54 -0.64
C THR A 90 51.74 -11.49 -1.25
N SER A 91 50.49 -11.04 -1.41
CA SER A 91 49.40 -11.77 -2.05
C SER A 91 49.61 -11.88 -3.54
N THR A 92 49.00 -12.87 -4.17
CA THR A 92 48.89 -13.01 -5.62
C THR A 92 47.59 -12.45 -6.18
N SER A 93 46.90 -11.64 -5.42
CA SER A 93 45.68 -10.92 -5.84
C SER A 93 45.58 -9.54 -5.16
N TYR A 94 44.88 -8.65 -5.85
CA TYR A 94 44.57 -7.30 -5.37
C TYR A 94 43.20 -6.84 -5.90
N ILE A 95 42.48 -6.03 -5.12
CA ILE A 95 41.22 -5.39 -5.57
C ILE A 95 41.45 -3.89 -5.63
N ASP A 96 41.41 -3.34 -6.84
CA ASP A 96 41.37 -1.91 -7.08
C ASP A 96 39.95 -1.40 -6.82
N LYS A 97 39.78 -0.53 -5.80
CA LYS A 97 38.51 0.08 -5.42
C LYS A 97 38.30 1.46 -6.03
N ASP A 98 39.37 2.09 -6.57
CA ASP A 98 39.37 3.44 -7.11
C ASP A 98 39.01 3.46 -8.60
N VAL A 99 37.96 2.73 -8.95
CA VAL A 99 37.50 2.53 -10.32
C VAL A 99 36.08 3.07 -10.54
N SER A 100 35.83 3.64 -11.71
CA SER A 100 34.54 4.15 -12.14
C SER A 100 33.92 3.26 -13.21
N SER A 101 32.62 2.98 -13.08
CA SER A 101 31.89 2.10 -14.00
C SER A 101 31.89 2.62 -15.45
N GLY A 102 31.99 1.68 -16.39
CA GLY A 102 31.98 1.95 -17.83
C GLY A 102 33.35 2.26 -18.42
N ARG A 103 34.40 2.35 -17.59
CA ARG A 103 35.78 2.68 -18.04
C ARG A 103 36.64 1.44 -18.16
N ASN A 104 37.66 1.54 -19.04
CA ASN A 104 38.72 0.54 -19.19
C ASN A 104 39.88 0.89 -18.25
N TYR A 105 40.45 -0.12 -17.63
CA TYR A 105 41.62 -0.05 -16.76
C TYR A 105 42.63 -1.07 -17.20
N THR A 106 43.92 -0.69 -17.30
CA THR A 106 45.01 -1.57 -17.68
C THR A 106 46.02 -1.69 -16.54
N TYR A 107 46.37 -2.91 -16.19
CA TYR A 107 47.20 -3.22 -15.02
C TYR A 107 48.40 -4.04 -15.41
N THR A 108 49.47 -3.91 -14.62
CA THR A 108 50.64 -4.80 -14.67
C THR A 108 51.14 -5.06 -13.25
N VAL A 109 51.93 -6.12 -13.10
CA VAL A 109 52.52 -6.54 -11.82
C VAL A 109 53.99 -6.80 -12.03
N ARG A 110 54.81 -6.50 -11.01
CA ARG A 110 56.24 -6.72 -10.99
C ARG A 110 56.66 -7.29 -9.65
N CYS A 111 57.66 -8.21 -9.64
CA CYS A 111 58.28 -8.67 -8.40
C CYS A 111 59.24 -7.61 -7.88
N ILE A 112 59.25 -7.44 -6.55
CA ILE A 112 60.13 -6.51 -5.83
C ILE A 112 60.81 -7.24 -4.65
N SER A 113 61.91 -6.64 -4.17
CA SER A 113 62.61 -7.08 -2.96
C SER A 113 61.73 -6.97 -1.72
N ALA A 114 62.14 -7.67 -0.64
CA ALA A 114 61.40 -7.69 0.61
C ALA A 114 61.25 -6.28 1.25
N ASP A 115 62.25 -5.41 1.08
CA ASP A 115 62.26 -4.01 1.50
C ASP A 115 61.49 -3.08 0.55
N GLY A 116 61.06 -3.56 -0.63
CA GLY A 116 60.35 -2.82 -1.66
C GLY A 116 61.21 -1.82 -2.46
N LYS A 117 62.53 -1.83 -2.26
CA LYS A 117 63.43 -0.82 -2.89
C LYS A 117 63.89 -1.20 -4.26
N SER A 118 63.95 -2.50 -4.58
CA SER A 118 64.51 -3.00 -5.82
C SER A 118 63.50 -3.86 -6.61
N PHE A 119 63.58 -3.80 -7.94
CA PHE A 119 62.84 -4.69 -8.82
C PHE A 119 63.62 -5.99 -8.99
N THR A 120 62.92 -7.11 -8.82
CA THR A 120 63.51 -8.46 -8.96
C THR A 120 63.02 -9.20 -10.19
N SER A 121 62.05 -8.61 -10.95
CA SER A 121 61.62 -9.18 -12.24
C SER A 121 61.37 -8.05 -13.27
N GLY A 122 61.15 -8.43 -14.51
CA GLY A 122 60.52 -7.60 -15.54
C GLY A 122 59.05 -7.38 -15.24
N TYR A 123 58.32 -6.73 -16.17
CA TYR A 123 56.89 -6.55 -16.15
C TYR A 123 56.30 -6.63 -17.55
N ASP A 124 55.01 -6.94 -17.66
CA ASP A 124 54.27 -6.89 -18.92
C ASP A 124 54.00 -5.44 -19.31
N SER A 125 54.69 -4.92 -20.31
CA SER A 125 54.57 -3.53 -20.79
C SER A 125 53.25 -3.24 -21.51
N LYS A 126 52.58 -4.28 -22.06
CA LYS A 126 51.20 -4.14 -22.62
C LYS A 126 50.16 -4.06 -21.51
N GLY A 127 50.35 -4.88 -20.47
CA GLY A 127 49.44 -5.04 -19.35
C GLY A 127 48.16 -5.80 -19.72
N THR A 128 47.32 -6.00 -18.71
CA THR A 128 46.01 -6.64 -18.86
C THR A 128 44.91 -5.60 -18.70
N THR A 129 44.06 -5.49 -19.73
CA THR A 129 42.94 -4.50 -19.73
C THR A 129 41.64 -5.15 -19.38
N VAL A 130 40.85 -4.49 -18.53
CA VAL A 130 39.50 -4.89 -18.15
C VAL A 130 38.59 -3.66 -18.20
N LYS A 131 37.37 -3.82 -18.72
CA LYS A 131 36.31 -2.82 -18.60
C LYS A 131 35.59 -3.05 -17.25
N TYR A 132 35.67 -2.07 -16.36
CA TYR A 132 34.96 -2.16 -15.10
C TYR A 132 33.49 -1.81 -15.26
N ILE A 133 32.61 -2.68 -14.78
CA ILE A 133 31.19 -2.46 -14.64
C ILE A 133 30.83 -2.65 -13.16
N ALA A 134 30.33 -1.59 -12.55
CA ALA A 134 29.97 -1.61 -11.14
C ALA A 134 28.83 -2.61 -10.87
N THR A 135 28.82 -3.17 -9.69
CA THR A 135 27.67 -3.96 -9.21
C THR A 135 26.46 -3.04 -9.04
N PRO A 136 25.28 -3.40 -9.59
CA PRO A 136 24.06 -2.66 -9.32
C PRO A 136 23.71 -2.70 -7.82
N GLU A 137 23.50 -1.53 -7.23
CA GLU A 137 23.02 -1.42 -5.84
C GLU A 137 21.52 -1.25 -5.82
N ILE A 138 20.83 -2.13 -5.07
CA ILE A 138 19.38 -2.00 -4.85
C ILE A 138 19.13 -0.75 -4.00
N SER A 139 18.60 0.29 -4.62
CA SER A 139 18.26 1.55 -3.97
C SER A 139 17.02 1.40 -3.09
N LYS A 140 16.00 0.68 -3.57
CA LYS A 140 14.71 0.55 -2.87
C LYS A 140 14.11 -0.84 -3.03
N LEU A 141 13.52 -1.34 -1.93
CA LEU A 141 12.58 -2.45 -1.89
C LEU A 141 11.25 -1.94 -1.34
N GLU A 142 10.17 -2.19 -2.06
CA GLU A 142 8.83 -1.72 -1.70
C GLU A 142 7.81 -2.85 -1.83
N ASN A 143 6.98 -3.00 -0.81
CA ASN A 143 5.77 -3.81 -0.92
C ASN A 143 4.75 -3.05 -1.75
N VAL A 144 4.41 -3.57 -2.91
CA VAL A 144 3.41 -3.03 -3.83
C VAL A 144 2.20 -3.96 -3.91
N ASN A 145 1.15 -3.52 -4.57
CA ASN A 145 0.01 -4.41 -4.81
C ASN A 145 0.46 -5.59 -5.69
N GLY A 146 0.35 -6.80 -5.12
CA GLY A 146 0.71 -8.05 -5.79
C GLY A 146 2.19 -8.42 -5.80
N GLY A 147 3.08 -7.78 -4.98
CA GLY A 147 4.47 -8.20 -4.95
C GLY A 147 5.46 -7.28 -4.25
N VAL A 148 6.73 -7.58 -4.44
CA VAL A 148 7.86 -6.75 -4.00
C VAL A 148 8.49 -6.07 -5.22
N LYS A 149 8.48 -4.75 -5.25
CA LYS A 149 9.18 -3.96 -6.25
C LYS A 149 10.62 -3.76 -5.81
N ILE A 150 11.55 -4.23 -6.65
CA ILE A 150 12.99 -4.11 -6.51
C ILE A 150 13.43 -3.00 -7.47
N SER A 151 14.14 -1.97 -6.98
CA SER A 151 14.63 -0.87 -7.81
C SER A 151 16.12 -0.64 -7.57
N TRP A 152 16.85 -0.34 -8.64
CA TRP A 152 18.29 -0.04 -8.61
C TRP A 152 18.63 1.09 -9.58
N GLY A 153 19.80 1.69 -9.39
CA GLY A 153 20.31 2.74 -10.27
C GLY A 153 20.80 2.17 -11.60
N LYS A 154 20.70 2.96 -12.68
CA LYS A 154 21.35 2.63 -13.96
C LYS A 154 22.86 2.58 -13.78
N VAL A 155 23.51 1.49 -14.20
CA VAL A 155 24.95 1.29 -14.13
C VAL A 155 25.60 1.68 -15.47
N SER A 156 26.56 2.60 -15.41
CA SER A 156 27.30 3.03 -16.61
C SER A 156 28.02 1.86 -17.28
N GLY A 157 27.78 1.71 -18.58
CA GLY A 157 28.35 0.61 -19.38
C GLY A 157 27.63 -0.73 -19.27
N ALA A 158 26.59 -0.85 -18.42
CA ALA A 158 25.72 -2.01 -18.36
C ALA A 158 24.74 -2.04 -19.54
N THR A 159 24.50 -3.21 -20.11
CA THR A 159 23.54 -3.44 -21.20
C THR A 159 22.28 -4.14 -20.71
N LYS A 160 22.40 -5.00 -19.72
CA LYS A 160 21.33 -5.84 -19.20
C LYS A 160 21.60 -6.23 -17.75
N TYR A 161 20.55 -6.50 -16.99
CA TYR A 161 20.61 -6.89 -15.59
C TYR A 161 20.01 -8.28 -15.39
N ARG A 162 20.50 -9.00 -14.39
CA ARG A 162 19.92 -10.24 -13.89
C ARG A 162 19.61 -10.10 -12.43
N VAL A 163 18.35 -10.33 -12.07
CA VAL A 163 17.84 -10.27 -10.69
C VAL A 163 17.85 -11.67 -10.08
N TYR A 164 18.23 -11.72 -8.82
CA TYR A 164 18.24 -12.94 -8.03
C TYR A 164 17.52 -12.74 -6.70
N TYR A 165 16.91 -13.81 -6.21
CA TYR A 165 16.50 -13.90 -4.81
C TYR A 165 17.34 -14.95 -4.08
N LYS A 166 17.45 -14.80 -2.74
CA LYS A 166 18.18 -15.73 -1.89
C LYS A 166 17.24 -16.81 -1.37
N GLY A 167 17.31 -17.99 -1.95
CA GLY A 167 16.62 -19.19 -1.48
C GLY A 167 17.44 -19.99 -0.47
N SER A 168 16.92 -21.12 -0.01
CA SER A 168 17.60 -22.03 0.94
C SER A 168 18.88 -22.63 0.36
N LYS A 169 18.94 -22.83 -0.94
CA LYS A 169 20.11 -23.37 -1.68
C LYS A 169 21.04 -22.28 -2.23
N GLY A 170 20.85 -21.01 -1.85
CA GLY A 170 21.65 -19.89 -2.34
C GLY A 170 20.86 -18.97 -3.30
N TRP A 171 21.59 -18.26 -4.17
CA TRP A 171 21.03 -17.29 -5.10
C TRP A 171 20.35 -17.98 -6.29
N THR A 172 19.07 -17.76 -6.46
CA THR A 172 18.26 -18.26 -7.56
C THR A 172 17.94 -17.14 -8.55
N ARG A 173 18.18 -17.40 -9.85
CA ARG A 173 17.83 -16.46 -10.92
C ARG A 173 16.32 -16.29 -11.00
N MET A 174 15.89 -15.04 -11.17
CA MET A 174 14.49 -14.67 -11.38
C MET A 174 14.27 -14.23 -12.83
N VAL A 175 14.89 -13.13 -13.23
CA VAL A 175 14.65 -12.50 -14.53
C VAL A 175 15.91 -11.83 -15.08
N ASP A 176 15.98 -11.73 -16.41
CA ASP A 176 16.90 -10.87 -17.14
C ASP A 176 16.12 -9.71 -17.74
N THR A 177 16.58 -8.46 -17.49
CA THR A 177 15.85 -7.25 -17.88
C THR A 177 16.80 -6.13 -18.28
N THR A 178 16.35 -5.23 -19.13
CA THR A 178 17.00 -3.95 -19.44
C THR A 178 16.50 -2.82 -18.55
N SER A 179 15.39 -3.03 -17.85
CA SER A 179 14.83 -2.09 -16.87
C SER A 179 15.71 -1.99 -15.62
N THR A 180 15.56 -0.91 -14.87
CA THR A 180 16.17 -0.69 -13.56
C THR A 180 15.24 -1.01 -12.39
N SER A 181 14.16 -1.75 -12.66
CA SER A 181 13.25 -2.29 -11.65
C SER A 181 12.61 -3.59 -12.11
N TYR A 182 12.15 -4.36 -11.12
CA TYR A 182 11.42 -5.61 -11.31
C TYR A 182 10.43 -5.79 -10.16
N ILE A 183 9.28 -6.43 -10.42
CA ILE A 183 8.31 -6.80 -9.38
C ILE A 183 8.31 -8.32 -9.25
N ASP A 184 8.73 -8.79 -8.08
CA ASP A 184 8.58 -10.18 -7.69
C ASP A 184 7.15 -10.43 -7.22
N LYS A 185 6.42 -11.25 -7.99
CA LYS A 185 5.04 -11.63 -7.70
C LYS A 185 4.93 -12.97 -6.95
N ASP A 186 6.01 -13.74 -6.90
CA ASP A 186 6.05 -15.06 -6.28
C ASP A 186 6.42 -14.97 -4.79
N VAL A 187 5.75 -14.09 -4.08
CA VAL A 187 5.99 -13.79 -2.67
C VAL A 187 4.78 -14.09 -1.81
N SER A 188 5.02 -14.59 -0.59
CA SER A 188 3.98 -14.89 0.41
C SER A 188 4.08 -13.90 1.58
N SER A 189 2.93 -13.36 2.01
CA SER A 189 2.87 -12.38 3.08
C SER A 189 3.43 -12.90 4.41
N GLY A 190 4.12 -12.02 5.14
CA GLY A 190 4.74 -12.31 6.42
C GLY A 190 6.17 -12.85 6.33
N ARG A 191 6.67 -13.18 5.14
CA ARG A 191 8.02 -13.74 4.90
C ARG A 191 9.03 -12.66 4.54
N ASN A 192 10.31 -12.95 4.86
CA ASN A 192 11.45 -12.12 4.45
C ASN A 192 12.00 -12.61 3.12
N TYR A 193 12.35 -11.66 2.24
CA TYR A 193 12.96 -11.91 0.95
C TYR A 193 14.22 -11.05 0.81
N THR A 194 15.27 -11.65 0.26
CA THR A 194 16.57 -10.99 0.03
C THR A 194 16.91 -11.06 -1.43
N TYR A 195 17.30 -9.93 -2.01
CA TYR A 195 17.57 -9.79 -3.43
C TYR A 195 18.97 -9.25 -3.70
N THR A 196 19.50 -9.60 -4.86
CA THR A 196 20.70 -8.98 -5.44
C THR A 196 20.54 -8.84 -6.94
N VAL A 197 21.31 -7.94 -7.54
CA VAL A 197 21.28 -7.68 -8.98
C VAL A 197 22.70 -7.73 -9.52
N ARG A 198 22.86 -8.20 -10.74
CA ARG A 198 24.13 -8.32 -11.45
C ARG A 198 23.99 -7.84 -12.88
N CYS A 199 25.01 -7.18 -13.42
CA CYS A 199 25.07 -6.86 -14.83
C CYS A 199 25.50 -8.08 -15.65
N ILE A 200 24.91 -8.23 -16.83
CA ILE A 200 25.19 -9.30 -17.80
C ILE A 200 25.39 -8.73 -19.21
N THR A 201 25.96 -9.51 -20.11
CA THR A 201 26.05 -9.19 -21.54
C THR A 201 24.65 -9.14 -22.17
N SER A 202 24.50 -8.47 -23.31
CA SER A 202 23.24 -8.37 -24.07
C SER A 202 22.63 -9.71 -24.42
N ASP A 203 23.47 -10.69 -24.76
CA ASP A 203 23.11 -12.08 -25.03
C ASP A 203 22.84 -12.92 -23.76
N ALA A 204 23.01 -12.31 -22.59
CA ALA A 204 22.80 -12.91 -21.26
C ALA A 204 23.74 -14.12 -20.94
N LYS A 205 24.81 -14.34 -21.71
CA LYS A 205 25.71 -15.50 -21.54
C LYS A 205 26.80 -15.28 -20.51
N LYS A 206 27.22 -14.00 -20.28
CA LYS A 206 28.34 -13.68 -19.39
C LYS A 206 27.93 -12.62 -18.36
N PHE A 207 28.55 -12.70 -17.18
CA PHE A 207 28.49 -11.64 -16.19
C PHE A 207 29.51 -10.56 -16.52
N THR A 208 29.10 -9.31 -16.41
CA THR A 208 29.95 -8.13 -16.62
C THR A 208 30.26 -7.39 -15.34
N SER A 209 29.50 -7.64 -14.26
CA SER A 209 29.77 -7.09 -12.93
C SER A 209 29.90 -8.18 -11.86
N GLY A 210 30.37 -7.81 -10.68
CA GLY A 210 30.14 -8.57 -9.45
C GLY A 210 28.66 -8.55 -9.03
N TYR A 211 28.39 -9.00 -7.80
CA TYR A 211 27.09 -8.92 -7.14
C TYR A 211 27.31 -8.66 -5.65
N ASN A 212 26.35 -8.02 -4.99
CA ASN A 212 26.38 -7.87 -3.55
C ASN A 212 26.05 -9.21 -2.88
N PRO A 213 26.98 -9.85 -2.17
CA PRO A 213 26.78 -11.19 -1.58
C PRO A 213 25.83 -11.19 -0.37
N THR A 214 25.67 -10.03 0.28
CA THR A 214 24.70 -9.87 1.38
C THR A 214 23.29 -9.69 0.84
N GLY A 215 23.16 -8.96 -0.27
CA GLY A 215 21.88 -8.54 -0.83
C GLY A 215 21.18 -7.47 0.01
N LYS A 216 19.94 -7.18 -0.34
CA LYS A 216 19.04 -6.29 0.41
C LYS A 216 17.75 -7.03 0.74
N SER A 217 17.26 -6.89 1.98
CA SER A 217 16.12 -7.67 2.47
C SER A 217 14.91 -6.80 2.75
N VAL A 218 13.72 -7.40 2.60
CA VAL A 218 12.44 -6.81 2.95
C VAL A 218 11.51 -7.91 3.49
N LYS A 219 10.68 -7.58 4.49
CA LYS A 219 9.53 -8.39 4.86
C LYS A 219 8.37 -8.06 3.95
N TYR A 220 7.89 -9.06 3.20
CA TYR A 220 6.72 -8.84 2.36
C TYR A 220 5.45 -8.87 3.21
N VAL A 221 4.63 -7.83 3.06
CA VAL A 221 3.29 -7.72 3.62
C VAL A 221 2.34 -7.43 2.46
N ALA A 222 1.43 -8.34 2.20
CA ALA A 222 0.50 -8.24 1.08
C ALA A 222 -0.45 -7.04 1.25
N THR A 223 -0.95 -6.53 0.15
CA THR A 223 -2.05 -5.56 0.15
C THR A 223 -3.31 -6.22 0.68
N PRO A 224 -3.99 -5.66 1.70
CA PRO A 224 -5.29 -6.14 2.12
C PRO A 224 -6.29 -6.09 0.96
N LYS A 225 -7.15 -7.11 0.86
CA LYS A 225 -8.24 -7.13 -0.10
C LYS A 225 -9.55 -6.99 0.65
N ILE A 226 -10.36 -6.00 0.27
CA ILE A 226 -11.73 -5.88 0.75
C ILE A 226 -12.50 -7.08 0.20
N SER A 227 -13.03 -7.89 1.10
CA SER A 227 -13.79 -9.10 0.76
C SER A 227 -15.29 -8.84 0.74
N LYS A 228 -15.75 -7.80 1.45
CA LYS A 228 -17.15 -7.42 1.52
C LYS A 228 -17.30 -5.93 1.79
N LEU A 229 -18.19 -5.28 1.06
CA LEU A 229 -18.78 -3.98 1.36
C LEU A 229 -20.28 -4.19 1.55
N GLU A 230 -20.80 -3.72 2.66
CA GLU A 230 -22.23 -3.75 2.98
C GLU A 230 -22.69 -2.34 3.26
N VAL A 231 -23.59 -1.84 2.45
CA VAL A 231 -24.28 -0.60 2.76
C VAL A 231 -25.35 -0.91 3.80
N THR A 232 -25.29 -0.24 4.94
CA THR A 232 -26.22 -0.39 6.06
C THR A 232 -26.85 0.96 6.38
N TYR A 233 -27.91 0.97 7.17
CA TYR A 233 -28.54 2.22 7.61
C TYR A 233 -27.56 3.16 8.34
N ASP A 234 -26.62 2.60 9.09
CA ASP A 234 -25.65 3.35 9.88
C ASP A 234 -24.39 3.73 9.08
N GLY A 235 -24.30 3.35 7.80
CA GLY A 235 -23.13 3.61 6.96
C GLY A 235 -22.67 2.41 6.13
N VAL A 236 -21.43 2.48 5.65
CA VAL A 236 -20.81 1.41 4.87
C VAL A 236 -19.92 0.55 5.75
N LYS A 237 -20.28 -0.72 5.89
CA LYS A 237 -19.47 -1.71 6.61
C LYS A 237 -18.49 -2.38 5.67
N LEU A 238 -17.22 -2.18 5.95
CA LEU A 238 -16.11 -2.80 5.24
C LEU A 238 -15.64 -4.05 5.98
N THR A 239 -15.30 -5.09 5.23
CA THR A 239 -14.63 -6.29 5.75
C THR A 239 -13.50 -6.65 4.79
N TRP A 240 -12.31 -6.99 5.33
CA TRP A 240 -11.15 -7.41 4.54
C TRP A 240 -10.45 -8.60 5.16
N ASN A 241 -9.65 -9.29 4.35
CA ASN A 241 -8.91 -10.45 4.80
C ASN A 241 -7.76 -10.06 5.73
N LYS A 242 -7.56 -10.83 6.80
CA LYS A 242 -6.38 -10.70 7.66
C LYS A 242 -5.11 -10.94 6.85
N VAL A 243 -4.13 -10.05 6.94
CA VAL A 243 -2.86 -10.13 6.22
C VAL A 243 -1.77 -10.62 7.17
N ALA A 244 -1.10 -11.70 6.79
CA ALA A 244 0.02 -12.23 7.56
C ALA A 244 1.16 -11.20 7.64
N GLY A 245 1.65 -10.93 8.85
CA GLY A 245 2.69 -9.94 9.11
C GLY A 245 2.21 -8.49 9.21
N ALA A 246 0.91 -8.22 9.02
CA ALA A 246 0.33 -6.91 9.31
C ALA A 246 0.18 -6.68 10.81
N GLU A 247 0.50 -5.48 11.27
CA GLU A 247 0.36 -5.04 12.65
C GLU A 247 -0.88 -4.19 12.87
N LYS A 248 -1.16 -3.29 11.92
CA LYS A 248 -2.33 -2.40 11.86
C LYS A 248 -2.75 -2.17 10.42
N TYR A 249 -3.95 -1.69 10.24
CA TYR A 249 -4.54 -1.31 8.96
C TYR A 249 -4.92 0.16 8.98
N ARG A 250 -4.79 0.82 7.85
CA ARG A 250 -5.33 2.15 7.58
C ARG A 250 -6.32 2.05 6.45
N VAL A 251 -7.53 2.51 6.73
CA VAL A 251 -8.65 2.51 5.79
C VAL A 251 -8.77 3.89 5.16
N TYR A 252 -9.02 3.91 3.87
CA TYR A 252 -9.25 5.11 3.09
C TYR A 252 -10.54 4.98 2.30
N TYR A 253 -11.21 6.10 2.10
CA TYR A 253 -12.20 6.24 1.04
C TYR A 253 -11.67 7.21 -0.02
N LYS A 254 -12.21 7.11 -1.23
CA LYS A 254 -11.93 8.01 -2.35
C LYS A 254 -13.26 8.61 -2.81
N ASP A 255 -13.27 9.92 -2.95
CA ASP A 255 -14.29 10.70 -3.59
C ASP A 255 -13.70 11.52 -4.75
N ARG A 256 -14.40 12.51 -5.26
CA ARG A 256 -13.93 13.43 -6.32
C ARG A 256 -12.64 14.16 -5.95
N ASN A 257 -12.35 14.35 -4.65
CA ASN A 257 -11.17 15.05 -4.13
C ASN A 257 -9.97 14.11 -3.94
N GLY A 258 -10.13 12.80 -4.14
CA GLY A 258 -9.09 11.79 -4.01
C GLY A 258 -9.19 10.96 -2.73
N TRP A 259 -8.08 10.32 -2.36
CA TRP A 259 -8.02 9.41 -1.21
C TRP A 259 -7.95 10.16 0.12
N THR A 260 -8.92 9.92 0.99
CA THR A 260 -8.99 10.47 2.35
C THR A 260 -8.91 9.36 3.38
N LYS A 261 -8.08 9.55 4.41
CA LYS A 261 -7.97 8.62 5.53
C LYS A 261 -9.27 8.62 6.35
N LEU A 262 -9.82 7.43 6.62
CA LEU A 262 -10.91 7.24 7.56
C LEU A 262 -10.39 6.95 8.97
N ALA A 263 -9.68 5.84 9.15
CA ALA A 263 -9.20 5.43 10.45
C ALA A 263 -8.02 4.45 10.37
N ASP A 264 -7.37 4.26 11.54
CA ASP A 264 -6.39 3.22 11.79
C ASP A 264 -7.01 2.18 12.75
N THR A 265 -6.90 0.88 12.42
CA THR A 265 -7.46 -0.21 13.21
C THR A 265 -6.57 -1.45 13.23
N THR A 266 -6.69 -2.27 14.25
CA THR A 266 -6.10 -3.62 14.32
C THR A 266 -7.07 -4.70 13.87
N GLY A 267 -8.37 -4.37 13.77
CA GLY A 267 -9.42 -5.25 13.27
C GLY A 267 -9.39 -5.43 11.75
N THR A 268 -10.25 -6.28 11.25
CA THR A 268 -10.44 -6.55 9.81
C THR A 268 -11.82 -6.12 9.33
N THR A 269 -12.52 -5.32 10.13
CA THR A 269 -13.82 -4.72 9.81
C THR A 269 -13.85 -3.26 10.27
N MET A 270 -14.64 -2.44 9.59
CA MET A 270 -14.87 -1.04 9.93
C MET A 270 -16.23 -0.61 9.41
N LEU A 271 -16.91 0.27 10.15
CA LEU A 271 -18.11 0.98 9.72
C LEU A 271 -17.73 2.43 9.39
N ASP A 272 -17.99 2.86 8.17
CA ASP A 272 -17.89 4.26 7.77
C ASP A 272 -19.26 4.91 7.91
N MET A 273 -19.46 5.64 9.01
CA MET A 273 -20.71 6.36 9.29
C MET A 273 -20.82 7.70 8.56
N ASN A 274 -19.72 8.21 7.96
CA ASN A 274 -19.73 9.52 7.30
C ASN A 274 -20.47 9.50 5.95
N VAL A 275 -20.70 8.34 5.39
CA VAL A 275 -21.40 8.19 4.09
C VAL A 275 -22.89 8.44 4.24
N VAL A 276 -23.48 8.14 5.40
CA VAL A 276 -24.91 8.37 5.68
C VAL A 276 -25.26 9.84 5.90
N SER A 277 -24.32 10.62 6.45
CA SER A 277 -24.53 12.05 6.75
C SER A 277 -24.34 12.97 5.54
N LYS A 278 -23.78 12.47 4.47
CA LYS A 278 -23.72 13.18 3.20
C LYS A 278 -24.94 12.75 2.42
N GLU A 279 -25.90 13.65 2.26
CA GLU A 279 -27.01 13.50 1.32
C GLU A 279 -26.52 12.76 0.10
N PHE A 280 -27.13 11.61 -0.18
CA PHE A 280 -26.84 10.82 -1.38
C PHE A 280 -27.31 11.65 -2.60
N ASP A 281 -26.54 12.68 -2.93
CA ASP A 281 -26.58 13.27 -4.25
C ASP A 281 -26.20 12.16 -5.22
N SER A 282 -26.86 12.08 -6.38
CA SER A 282 -26.62 11.15 -7.50
C SER A 282 -25.16 11.03 -7.96
N SER A 283 -24.26 11.70 -7.27
CA SER A 283 -22.80 11.68 -7.42
C SER A 283 -22.07 10.66 -6.52
N VAL A 284 -22.77 9.87 -5.72
CA VAL A 284 -22.18 8.90 -4.75
C VAL A 284 -21.72 7.61 -5.43
N ASP A 285 -22.05 7.40 -6.70
CA ASP A 285 -21.58 6.25 -7.50
C ASP A 285 -20.07 6.14 -7.62
N ASP A 286 -19.31 7.15 -7.15
CA ASP A 286 -17.86 7.26 -7.22
C ASP A 286 -17.13 7.10 -5.87
N ILE A 287 -17.75 6.51 -4.84
CA ILE A 287 -17.06 6.21 -3.59
C ILE A 287 -16.36 4.85 -3.69
N TYR A 288 -15.06 4.86 -3.49
CA TYR A 288 -14.20 3.67 -3.48
C TYR A 288 -13.50 3.55 -2.14
N TYR A 289 -13.22 2.33 -1.72
CA TYR A 289 -12.47 2.06 -0.52
C TYR A 289 -11.19 1.29 -0.82
N THR A 290 -10.17 1.56 -0.04
CA THR A 290 -8.94 0.78 -0.01
C THR A 290 -8.41 0.64 1.40
N VAL A 291 -7.67 -0.43 1.64
CA VAL A 291 -7.04 -0.70 2.94
C VAL A 291 -5.56 -0.92 2.72
N ARG A 292 -4.75 -0.41 3.64
CA ARG A 292 -3.29 -0.53 3.61
C ARG A 292 -2.76 -0.98 4.96
N CYS A 293 -1.78 -1.86 4.99
CA CYS A 293 -1.09 -2.20 6.23
C CYS A 293 -0.12 -1.08 6.61
N ILE A 294 -0.05 -0.80 7.91
CA ILE A 294 0.84 0.20 8.50
C ILE A 294 1.63 -0.39 9.66
N SER A 295 2.73 0.25 10.05
CA SER A 295 3.50 -0.09 11.25
C SER A 295 2.68 0.10 12.52
N LYS A 296 3.10 -0.53 13.62
CA LYS A 296 2.45 -0.46 14.94
C LYS A 296 2.28 0.98 15.42
N ASP A 297 3.28 1.83 15.19
CA ASP A 297 3.27 3.27 15.52
C ASP A 297 2.52 4.14 14.49
N ALA A 298 1.96 3.53 13.45
CA ALA A 298 1.23 4.17 12.36
C ALA A 298 2.03 5.21 11.53
N LYS A 299 3.36 5.24 11.64
CA LYS A 299 4.21 6.22 10.94
C LYS A 299 4.60 5.80 9.53
N SER A 300 4.58 4.51 9.23
CA SER A 300 5.00 4.00 7.93
C SER A 300 4.02 2.99 7.34
N PHE A 301 3.99 2.93 6.01
CA PHE A 301 3.25 1.91 5.28
C PHE A 301 4.10 0.65 5.16
N THR A 302 3.51 -0.49 5.48
CA THR A 302 4.17 -1.81 5.39
C THR A 302 3.67 -2.64 4.22
N SER A 303 2.56 -2.27 3.57
CA SER A 303 2.07 -2.90 2.34
C SER A 303 1.91 -1.90 1.20
N GLY A 304 1.70 -2.40 -0.02
CA GLY A 304 1.07 -1.64 -1.09
C GLY A 304 -0.39 -1.32 -0.78
N TYR A 305 -1.11 -0.78 -1.76
CA TYR A 305 -2.56 -0.55 -1.70
C TYR A 305 -3.17 -0.78 -3.09
N ASP A 306 -4.45 -1.05 -3.13
CA ASP A 306 -5.21 -1.06 -4.37
C ASP A 306 -5.54 0.38 -4.76
N SER A 307 -4.87 0.89 -5.80
CA SER A 307 -5.06 2.27 -6.28
C SER A 307 -6.37 2.49 -7.00
N LYS A 308 -7.00 1.42 -7.50
CA LYS A 308 -8.34 1.49 -8.08
C LYS A 308 -9.40 1.60 -6.99
N GLY A 309 -9.21 0.87 -5.89
CA GLY A 309 -10.16 0.73 -4.82
C GLY A 309 -11.29 -0.24 -5.15
N THR A 310 -12.10 -0.52 -4.14
CA THR A 310 -13.34 -1.30 -4.27
C THR A 310 -14.51 -0.33 -4.23
N PRO A 311 -15.34 -0.24 -5.29
CA PRO A 311 -16.51 0.63 -5.30
C PRO A 311 -17.59 0.09 -4.36
N ILE A 312 -18.44 0.97 -3.84
CA ILE A 312 -19.63 0.58 -3.08
C ILE A 312 -20.57 -0.27 -3.96
N GLY A 313 -20.58 -0.03 -5.25
CA GLY A 313 -21.49 -0.66 -6.21
C GLY A 313 -22.84 0.07 -6.27
N ASP A 314 -23.69 -0.37 -7.18
CA ASP A 314 -25.06 0.15 -7.30
C ASP A 314 -25.82 -0.17 -6.01
N HIS A 315 -26.19 0.83 -5.27
CA HIS A 315 -27.07 0.72 -4.13
C HIS A 315 -28.20 1.74 -4.29
N GLN A 316 -29.40 1.30 -3.98
CA GLN A 316 -30.53 2.19 -3.90
C GLN A 316 -30.70 2.66 -2.47
N ASP A 317 -31.19 3.90 -2.28
CA ASP A 317 -31.42 4.52 -1.00
C ASP A 317 -32.34 3.68 -0.12
N CYS A 318 -32.27 3.90 1.20
CA CYS A 318 -33.20 3.30 2.14
C CYS A 318 -34.61 3.91 1.91
N PRO A 319 -35.63 3.09 1.66
CA PRO A 319 -36.99 3.60 1.64
C PRO A 319 -37.33 4.23 2.99
N GLU A 320 -37.71 5.49 2.99
CA GLU A 320 -38.12 6.21 4.20
C GLU A 320 -39.66 6.35 4.24
N ILE A 321 -40.26 5.85 5.34
CA ILE A 321 -41.69 6.07 5.59
C ILE A 321 -41.87 7.52 6.01
N TYR A 322 -42.32 8.35 5.10
CA TYR A 322 -42.57 9.80 5.34
C TYR A 322 -43.98 10.10 5.81
N SER A 323 -44.93 9.17 5.60
CA SER A 323 -46.30 9.30 6.05
C SER A 323 -46.79 7.96 6.58
N ILE A 324 -47.41 7.98 7.76
CA ILE A 324 -48.05 6.84 8.38
C ILE A 324 -49.27 7.31 9.18
N GLY A 325 -50.41 6.64 8.96
CA GLY A 325 -51.67 7.07 9.62
C GLY A 325 -52.72 5.97 9.67
N ALA A 326 -53.76 6.19 10.49
CA ALA A 326 -54.89 5.31 10.55
C ALA A 326 -55.82 5.55 9.34
N VAL A 327 -56.25 4.46 8.73
CA VAL A 327 -57.29 4.46 7.70
C VAL A 327 -58.38 3.47 8.08
N ASN A 328 -59.43 3.41 7.29
CA ASN A 328 -60.48 2.45 7.55
C ASN A 328 -59.95 1.01 7.58
N ASN A 329 -60.08 0.37 8.72
CA ASN A 329 -59.59 -0.99 9.00
C ASN A 329 -58.08 -1.23 8.89
N GLY A 330 -57.23 -0.19 9.14
CA GLY A 330 -55.78 -0.45 9.11
C GLY A 330 -54.90 0.75 9.35
N VAL A 331 -53.65 0.55 9.09
CA VAL A 331 -52.58 1.56 9.11
C VAL A 331 -52.05 1.70 7.67
N GLU A 332 -52.18 2.87 7.09
CA GLU A 332 -51.60 3.21 5.81
C GLU A 332 -50.24 3.86 6.01
N MET A 333 -49.30 3.51 5.14
CA MET A 333 -47.96 4.06 5.12
C MET A 333 -47.53 4.34 3.70
N HIS A 334 -46.81 5.44 3.51
CA HIS A 334 -46.18 5.86 2.25
C HIS A 334 -44.68 6.02 2.46
N TRP A 335 -43.91 5.68 1.46
CA TRP A 335 -42.45 5.77 1.55
C TRP A 335 -41.82 6.25 0.25
N THR A 336 -40.57 6.71 0.40
CA THR A 336 -39.69 7.09 -0.72
C THR A 336 -38.96 5.87 -1.29
N GLY A 337 -38.32 6.04 -2.46
CA GLY A 337 -37.43 5.05 -3.08
C GLY A 337 -37.90 4.57 -4.43
N ASP A 338 -36.98 4.08 -5.21
CA ASP A 338 -37.17 3.66 -6.61
C ASP A 338 -36.79 2.18 -6.83
N ALA A 339 -37.27 1.29 -5.96
CA ALA A 339 -37.05 -0.13 -6.11
C ALA A 339 -38.12 -0.76 -7.04
N PRO A 340 -37.75 -1.80 -7.82
CA PRO A 340 -38.72 -2.53 -8.66
C PRO A 340 -39.90 -3.11 -7.91
N LYS A 341 -39.73 -3.36 -6.61
CA LYS A 341 -40.73 -3.90 -5.70
C LYS A 341 -40.30 -3.66 -4.27
N PHE A 342 -41.25 -3.57 -3.34
CA PHE A 342 -41.00 -3.35 -1.93
C PHE A 342 -41.56 -4.48 -1.07
N ARG A 343 -40.87 -4.75 0.05
CA ARG A 343 -41.34 -5.59 1.15
C ARG A 343 -41.58 -4.74 2.38
N VAL A 344 -42.75 -4.87 2.96
CA VAL A 344 -43.16 -4.21 4.17
C VAL A 344 -43.03 -5.16 5.34
N TYR A 345 -42.45 -4.67 6.43
CA TYR A 345 -42.21 -5.44 7.64
C TYR A 345 -42.82 -4.74 8.85
N ILE A 346 -43.29 -5.54 9.80
CA ILE A 346 -43.68 -5.11 11.15
C ILE A 346 -42.72 -5.73 12.16
N LYS A 347 -42.43 -5.00 13.24
CA LYS A 347 -41.59 -5.51 14.34
C LYS A 347 -42.44 -6.24 15.35
N GLU A 348 -42.30 -7.57 15.46
CA GLU A 348 -42.97 -8.42 16.45
C GLU A 348 -41.92 -9.10 17.33
N ASN A 349 -42.03 -8.97 18.65
CA ASN A 349 -41.10 -9.59 19.62
C ASN A 349 -39.61 -9.29 19.31
N GLY A 350 -39.31 -8.04 18.91
CA GLY A 350 -37.95 -7.61 18.58
C GLY A 350 -37.44 -8.01 17.19
N SER A 351 -38.19 -8.81 16.45
CA SER A 351 -37.82 -9.32 15.13
C SER A 351 -38.71 -8.76 14.01
N TRP A 352 -38.14 -8.56 12.82
CA TRP A 352 -38.87 -8.09 11.65
C TRP A 352 -39.61 -9.22 10.95
N LYS A 353 -40.93 -9.11 10.84
CA LYS A 353 -41.81 -10.04 10.14
C LYS A 353 -42.36 -9.39 8.88
N ARG A 354 -42.17 -10.01 7.73
CA ARG A 354 -42.75 -9.55 6.46
C ARG A 354 -44.28 -9.66 6.51
N ILE A 355 -44.96 -8.55 6.21
CA ILE A 355 -46.43 -8.47 6.15
C ILE A 355 -46.95 -8.27 4.72
N ALA A 356 -46.15 -7.70 3.83
CA ALA A 356 -46.54 -7.49 2.44
C ALA A 356 -45.36 -7.50 1.46
N GLU A 357 -45.69 -7.65 0.18
CA GLU A 357 -44.84 -7.36 -0.96
C GLU A 357 -45.70 -6.59 -1.98
N THR A 358 -45.22 -5.41 -2.44
CA THR A 358 -45.97 -4.49 -3.32
C THR A 358 -45.05 -3.86 -4.37
N TYR A 359 -45.65 -3.40 -5.48
CA TYR A 359 -44.97 -2.60 -6.49
C TYR A 359 -45.16 -1.09 -6.24
N ASP A 360 -46.09 -0.73 -5.33
CA ASP A 360 -46.44 0.64 -5.02
C ASP A 360 -45.56 1.17 -3.87
N ASN A 361 -45.44 2.47 -3.77
CA ASN A 361 -44.75 3.16 -2.68
C ASN A 361 -45.67 3.44 -1.47
N TYR A 362 -46.74 2.63 -1.35
CA TYR A 362 -47.66 2.67 -0.21
C TYR A 362 -48.21 1.27 0.12
N TYR A 363 -48.70 1.14 1.34
CA TYR A 363 -49.35 -0.10 1.79
C TYR A 363 -50.31 0.17 2.93
N VAL A 364 -51.43 -0.54 2.94
CA VAL A 364 -52.41 -0.53 4.03
C VAL A 364 -52.34 -1.84 4.81
N HIS A 365 -51.86 -1.78 6.03
CA HIS A 365 -51.82 -2.95 6.92
C HIS A 365 -53.19 -3.12 7.61
N LYS A 366 -54.07 -3.90 6.97
CA LYS A 366 -55.42 -4.20 7.49
C LYS A 366 -55.46 -5.05 8.77
N GLY A 367 -54.34 -5.73 9.07
CA GLY A 367 -54.20 -6.57 10.27
C GLY A 367 -53.54 -5.88 11.46
N ALA A 368 -53.37 -4.57 11.40
CA ALA A 368 -52.74 -3.79 12.47
C ALA A 368 -53.52 -3.96 13.78
N LYS A 369 -52.78 -4.25 14.87
CA LYS A 369 -53.35 -4.41 16.21
C LYS A 369 -53.39 -3.06 16.94
N SER A 370 -54.38 -2.89 17.82
CA SER A 370 -54.40 -1.70 18.70
C SER A 370 -53.10 -1.64 19.52
N GLY A 371 -52.52 -0.45 19.63
CA GLY A 371 -51.25 -0.21 20.31
C GLY A 371 -50.14 0.22 19.35
N SER A 372 -48.90 0.21 19.84
CA SER A 372 -47.73 0.63 19.06
C SER A 372 -47.35 -0.45 18.05
N ASN A 373 -47.29 -0.09 16.77
CA ASN A 373 -46.86 -0.91 15.66
C ASN A 373 -45.64 -0.22 15.02
N THR A 374 -44.52 -0.96 14.85
CA THR A 374 -43.30 -0.42 14.25
C THR A 374 -43.08 -1.07 12.90
N TYR A 375 -42.89 -0.25 11.88
CA TYR A 375 -42.78 -0.67 10.49
C TYR A 375 -41.44 -0.30 9.86
N THR A 376 -41.02 -1.06 8.90
CA THR A 376 -39.92 -0.71 8.00
C THR A 376 -40.21 -1.26 6.60
N VAL A 377 -39.55 -0.67 5.61
CA VAL A 377 -39.71 -1.05 4.20
C VAL A 377 -38.34 -1.35 3.59
N ARG A 378 -38.30 -2.29 2.69
CA ARG A 378 -37.07 -2.64 1.97
C ARG A 378 -37.38 -2.94 0.52
N GLY A 379 -36.58 -2.35 -0.41
CA GLY A 379 -36.66 -2.65 -1.82
C GLY A 379 -36.09 -4.03 -2.15
N VAL A 380 -36.69 -4.69 -3.13
CA VAL A 380 -36.27 -5.99 -3.64
C VAL A 380 -36.26 -6.00 -5.18
N SER A 381 -35.47 -6.88 -5.77
CA SER A 381 -35.46 -7.13 -7.21
C SER A 381 -36.84 -7.58 -7.71
N LYS A 382 -37.12 -7.41 -9.01
CA LYS A 382 -38.39 -7.75 -9.65
C LYS A 382 -38.81 -9.20 -9.37
N ASP A 383 -37.85 -10.14 -9.32
CA ASP A 383 -38.08 -11.56 -8.98
C ASP A 383 -38.18 -11.82 -7.46
N GLY A 384 -38.00 -10.80 -6.63
CA GLY A 384 -38.06 -10.87 -5.17
C GLY A 384 -36.90 -11.65 -4.51
N LYS A 385 -35.86 -12.05 -5.26
CA LYS A 385 -34.80 -12.90 -4.69
C LYS A 385 -33.68 -12.12 -4.00
N LYS A 386 -33.49 -10.85 -4.35
CA LYS A 386 -32.41 -10.00 -3.82
C LYS A 386 -32.99 -8.72 -3.23
N PHE A 387 -32.41 -8.27 -2.13
CA PHE A 387 -32.63 -6.92 -1.64
C PHE A 387 -31.83 -5.94 -2.51
N THR A 388 -32.47 -4.83 -2.92
CA THR A 388 -31.85 -3.78 -3.73
C THR A 388 -31.62 -2.51 -2.94
N THR A 389 -32.28 -2.34 -1.76
CA THR A 389 -32.10 -1.19 -0.91
C THR A 389 -31.67 -1.60 0.50
N MET A 390 -31.23 -0.62 1.27
CA MET A 390 -31.16 -0.69 2.73
C MET A 390 -32.55 -0.73 3.35
N PHE A 391 -32.62 -0.80 4.68
CA PHE A 391 -33.82 -0.62 5.46
C PHE A 391 -33.51 0.07 6.78
N ASN A 392 -34.46 0.81 7.30
CA ASN A 392 -34.35 1.42 8.63
C ASN A 392 -34.51 0.35 9.72
N PRO A 393 -33.45 0.01 10.51
CA PRO A 393 -33.49 -1.02 11.54
C PRO A 393 -34.25 -0.62 12.80
N THR A 394 -34.42 0.69 13.02
CA THR A 394 -35.28 1.22 14.10
C THR A 394 -36.74 1.16 13.70
N GLY A 395 -37.04 1.43 12.43
CA GLY A 395 -38.38 1.54 11.88
C GLY A 395 -39.10 2.81 12.30
N VAL A 396 -40.32 2.97 11.81
CA VAL A 396 -41.24 4.06 12.18
C VAL A 396 -42.37 3.46 13.01
N THR A 397 -42.56 4.02 14.20
CA THR A 397 -43.60 3.53 15.14
C THR A 397 -44.83 4.39 15.05
N TYR A 398 -45.97 3.76 14.87
CA TYR A 398 -47.29 4.37 14.89
C TYR A 398 -48.19 3.72 15.95
N ARG A 399 -48.89 4.52 16.76
CA ARG A 399 -49.85 4.02 17.75
C ARG A 399 -51.24 3.94 17.16
N TYR A 400 -51.64 2.74 16.80
CA TYR A 400 -52.94 2.47 16.17
C TYR A 400 -53.99 2.14 17.22
N LYS A 401 -55.20 2.71 17.05
CA LYS A 401 -56.39 2.37 17.84
C LYS A 401 -57.45 1.74 16.93
N THR A 402 -57.80 0.50 17.14
CA THR A 402 -58.75 -0.26 16.30
C THR A 402 -60.21 0.14 16.41
N SER A 403 -60.56 0.85 17.45
CA SER A 403 -61.95 1.26 17.74
C SER A 403 -62.04 2.77 18.01
N ASP A 404 -61.60 3.56 17.06
CA ASP A 404 -61.72 5.02 17.21
C ASP A 404 -63.03 5.50 16.61
N LYS A 405 -64.10 5.49 17.44
CA LYS A 405 -65.39 6.07 17.09
C LYS A 405 -65.26 7.54 16.62
N THR A 406 -64.22 8.21 17.11
CA THR A 406 -63.86 9.57 16.75
C THR A 406 -63.38 9.66 15.31
N ARG A 407 -62.46 8.77 14.90
CA ARG A 407 -61.96 8.70 13.51
C ARG A 407 -63.10 8.39 12.51
N ASP A 408 -63.95 7.40 12.84
CA ASP A 408 -65.05 7.04 11.95
C ASP A 408 -66.08 8.18 11.88
N ALA A 409 -66.23 8.93 12.97
CA ALA A 409 -67.04 10.15 13.00
C ALA A 409 -66.42 11.26 12.13
N TYR A 410 -65.07 11.44 12.15
CA TYR A 410 -64.39 12.38 11.26
C TYR A 410 -64.55 12.02 9.79
N ILE A 411 -64.31 10.76 9.42
CA ILE A 411 -64.48 10.31 8.07
C ILE A 411 -65.91 10.48 7.59
N ASN A 412 -66.89 10.07 8.38
CA ASN A 412 -68.29 10.21 8.05
C ASN A 412 -68.71 11.69 7.94
N TYR A 413 -68.25 12.53 8.86
CA TYR A 413 -68.51 13.97 8.78
C TYR A 413 -67.89 14.57 7.52
N MET A 414 -66.61 14.29 7.23
CA MET A 414 -65.94 14.79 6.05
C MET A 414 -66.60 14.36 4.74
N MET A 415 -66.95 13.08 4.62
CA MET A 415 -67.61 12.57 3.40
C MET A 415 -68.96 13.18 3.19
N ASN A 416 -69.69 13.45 4.25
CA ASN A 416 -71.06 14.01 4.19
C ASN A 416 -71.12 15.55 4.15
N HIS A 417 -70.03 16.26 4.49
CA HIS A 417 -69.99 17.71 4.61
C HIS A 417 -68.83 18.34 3.84
N GLN A 418 -68.48 17.77 2.65
CA GLN A 418 -67.37 18.25 1.82
C GLN A 418 -67.47 19.74 1.51
N SER A 419 -68.67 20.27 1.27
CA SER A 419 -68.94 21.68 1.01
C SER A 419 -68.57 22.61 2.17
N GLU A 420 -68.47 22.12 3.42
CA GLU A 420 -68.16 22.95 4.60
C GLU A 420 -66.65 23.12 4.81
N TRP A 421 -65.86 22.13 4.54
CA TRP A 421 -64.39 22.15 4.83
C TRP A 421 -63.53 22.36 3.59
N MET A 422 -63.93 21.88 2.39
CA MET A 422 -63.19 22.10 1.16
C MET A 422 -62.96 23.56 0.77
N PRO A 423 -63.94 24.49 0.96
CA PRO A 423 -63.70 25.89 0.64
C PRO A 423 -62.59 26.55 1.49
N SER A 424 -62.30 26.06 2.66
CA SER A 424 -61.22 26.60 3.52
C SER A 424 -59.83 26.28 3.01
N LEU A 425 -59.71 25.38 2.04
CA LEU A 425 -58.46 25.06 1.33
C LEU A 425 -58.15 26.02 0.17
N GLY A 426 -59.07 27.01 -0.13
CA GLY A 426 -58.94 27.98 -1.22
C GLY A 426 -59.57 27.54 -2.53
N SER A 427 -59.67 28.46 -3.49
CA SER A 427 -60.44 28.29 -4.72
C SER A 427 -59.89 27.32 -5.78
N ASP A 428 -58.64 26.92 -5.68
CA ASP A 428 -58.04 25.98 -6.61
C ASP A 428 -58.07 24.58 -5.99
N HIS A 429 -58.92 23.72 -6.49
CA HIS A 429 -59.38 22.48 -5.88
C HIS A 429 -58.42 21.30 -5.99
N ASN A 430 -57.10 21.50 -5.87
CA ASN A 430 -56.10 20.42 -5.93
C ASN A 430 -55.71 19.92 -4.51
N LEU A 431 -56.65 19.23 -3.86
CA LEU A 431 -56.35 18.48 -2.68
C LEU A 431 -55.31 17.39 -3.01
N SER A 432 -54.10 17.53 -2.48
CA SER A 432 -52.99 16.59 -2.73
C SER A 432 -53.00 15.38 -1.79
N GLY A 433 -53.59 15.56 -0.62
CA GLY A 433 -53.71 14.50 0.39
C GLY A 433 -54.50 14.90 1.62
N VAL A 434 -54.99 13.92 2.34
CA VAL A 434 -55.62 14.05 3.64
C VAL A 434 -54.96 13.05 4.58
N MET A 435 -54.58 13.53 5.76
CA MET A 435 -53.85 12.73 6.75
C MET A 435 -54.49 12.93 8.11
N PHE A 436 -54.43 11.90 8.94
CA PHE A 436 -54.81 11.98 10.34
C PHE A 436 -53.59 11.88 11.24
N LEU A 437 -53.32 12.87 12.03
CA LEU A 437 -52.20 12.96 12.97
C LEU A 437 -52.66 13.44 14.31
N ASP A 438 -52.24 12.81 15.39
CA ASP A 438 -52.47 13.23 16.75
C ASP A 438 -51.32 14.16 17.17
N PHE A 439 -51.44 15.46 16.87
CA PHE A 439 -50.36 16.44 17.08
C PHE A 439 -50.20 16.85 18.55
N ASP A 440 -51.30 16.86 19.31
CA ASP A 440 -51.28 17.28 20.70
C ASP A 440 -51.24 16.10 21.68
N PHE A 441 -51.16 14.87 21.13
CA PHE A 441 -51.06 13.61 21.89
C PHE A 441 -52.21 13.38 22.88
N ASP A 442 -53.38 13.98 22.61
CA ASP A 442 -54.58 13.77 23.43
C ASP A 442 -55.34 12.47 23.08
N GLY A 443 -54.87 11.79 22.04
CA GLY A 443 -55.43 10.54 21.57
C GLY A 443 -56.60 10.71 20.60
N VAL A 444 -56.88 11.92 20.17
CA VAL A 444 -57.87 12.25 19.15
C VAL A 444 -57.12 12.81 17.93
N PRO A 445 -57.04 12.06 16.81
CA PRO A 445 -56.28 12.53 15.69
C PRO A 445 -56.91 13.77 15.05
N GLU A 446 -56.07 14.75 14.72
CA GLU A 446 -56.42 15.88 13.87
C GLU A 446 -56.43 15.48 12.41
N LEU A 447 -57.25 16.10 11.61
CA LEU A 447 -57.25 16.04 10.17
C LEU A 447 -56.28 17.05 9.60
N VAL A 448 -55.29 16.60 8.84
CA VAL A 448 -54.43 17.46 8.03
C VAL A 448 -54.87 17.36 6.59
N ALA A 449 -55.36 18.43 6.01
CA ALA A 449 -55.63 18.51 4.59
C ALA A 449 -54.49 19.26 3.90
N GLN A 450 -53.89 18.61 2.89
CA GLN A 450 -52.75 19.16 2.18
C GLN A 450 -53.13 19.56 0.76
N LYS A 451 -52.71 20.75 0.36
CA LYS A 451 -52.90 21.31 -0.97
C LYS A 451 -51.56 21.60 -1.62
N ALA A 452 -51.40 21.19 -2.89
CA ALA A 452 -50.25 21.59 -3.69
C ALA A 452 -50.43 23.05 -4.14
N ASP A 453 -49.43 23.89 -3.94
CA ASP A 453 -49.37 25.23 -4.50
C ASP A 453 -48.73 25.20 -5.87
N SER A 454 -49.50 25.54 -6.91
CA SER A 454 -49.02 25.60 -8.27
C SER A 454 -48.03 26.74 -8.56
N LYS A 455 -47.89 27.69 -7.64
CA LYS A 455 -47.05 28.90 -7.85
C LYS A 455 -45.72 28.90 -7.11
N GLU A 456 -45.59 28.13 -6.03
CA GLU A 456 -44.37 28.17 -5.18
C GLU A 456 -43.69 26.83 -4.93
N TYR A 457 -44.01 25.75 -5.64
CA TYR A 457 -43.46 24.41 -5.38
C TYR A 457 -43.57 23.94 -3.93
N GLY A 458 -44.58 24.43 -3.20
CA GLY A 458 -44.82 24.14 -1.81
C GLY A 458 -46.17 23.44 -1.56
N PHE A 459 -46.32 22.91 -0.35
CA PHE A 459 -47.62 22.38 0.12
C PHE A 459 -48.13 23.26 1.26
N HIS A 460 -49.39 23.70 1.16
CA HIS A 460 -50.10 24.28 2.28
C HIS A 460 -50.87 23.19 2.99
N SER A 461 -50.64 23.04 4.28
CA SER A 461 -51.33 22.06 5.11
C SER A 461 -52.17 22.76 6.18
N VAL A 462 -53.44 22.47 6.21
CA VAL A 462 -54.39 23.00 7.18
C VAL A 462 -54.77 21.88 8.15
N VAL A 463 -54.72 22.20 9.43
CA VAL A 463 -55.08 21.27 10.53
C VAL A 463 -56.48 21.58 11.05
N TYR A 464 -57.27 20.53 11.13
CA TYR A 464 -58.63 20.59 11.67
C TYR A 464 -58.78 19.64 12.86
N LYS A 465 -59.48 20.06 13.91
CA LYS A 465 -59.90 19.22 15.02
C LYS A 465 -61.42 19.06 15.07
N PHE A 466 -61.86 17.86 15.44
CA PHE A 466 -63.29 17.60 15.61
C PHE A 466 -63.74 18.03 17.03
N VAL A 467 -64.50 19.07 17.09
CA VAL A 467 -64.99 19.66 18.38
C VAL A 467 -66.52 19.83 18.30
N ASP A 468 -67.27 19.31 19.27
CA ASP A 468 -68.70 19.37 19.37
C ASP A 468 -69.43 18.91 18.08
N GLY A 469 -68.94 17.80 17.45
CA GLY A 469 -69.57 17.24 16.27
C GLY A 469 -69.30 18.01 14.97
N LYS A 470 -68.39 18.98 14.94
CA LYS A 470 -68.00 19.78 13.77
C LYS A 470 -66.50 19.86 13.61
N LEU A 471 -66.02 19.94 12.35
CA LEU A 471 -64.61 20.24 12.05
C LEU A 471 -64.32 21.72 12.31
N LYS A 472 -63.38 22.02 13.19
CA LYS A 472 -62.85 23.37 13.42
C LYS A 472 -61.42 23.45 12.95
N LYS A 473 -61.06 24.47 12.18
CA LYS A 473 -59.67 24.77 11.81
C LYS A 473 -58.89 25.16 13.07
N VAL A 474 -57.79 24.49 13.34
CA VAL A 474 -56.92 24.73 14.50
C VAL A 474 -55.63 25.43 14.14
N GLY A 475 -55.13 25.31 12.89
CA GLY A 475 -53.91 25.95 12.45
C GLY A 475 -53.49 25.54 11.04
N ASN A 476 -52.31 26.01 10.66
CA ASN A 476 -51.58 25.56 9.48
C ASN A 476 -50.30 24.92 9.96
N VAL A 477 -49.79 23.93 9.23
CA VAL A 477 -48.53 23.22 9.63
C VAL A 477 -47.29 24.11 9.51
N ASN A 478 -47.40 25.27 8.86
CA ASN A 478 -46.29 26.22 8.67
C ASN A 478 -46.37 27.43 9.64
N ASP A 479 -47.28 27.43 10.57
CA ASP A 479 -47.38 28.38 11.70
C ASP A 479 -46.95 27.64 12.98
#